data_90756b905bcd62f55b5d430fa7888e3a
#
_entry.id   90756b905bcd62f55b5d430fa7888e3a
#
_cell.length_a   1.000
_cell.length_b   1.000
_cell.length_c   1.000
_cell.angle_alpha   90.00
_cell.angle_beta   90.00
_cell.angle_gamma   90.00
#
_symmetry.space_group_name_H-M   'P 1'
#
loop_
_entity.id
_entity.type
_entity.pdbx_description
1 polymer ?
#
loop_
_entity_poly.entity_id
_entity_poly.type
_entity_poly.pdbx_seq_one_letter_code
_entity_poly.pdbx_strand_id
1 'polypeptide(L)'
;IGNGVDETTLTATVKDPFDNAVKDLQVTFSTNPADTQLSQSKSNTNDSGVAEVTFKGTVLGVHTAEATLPNGNNDTKIVNIAPDASNAQVTLNIPAQQVVTNNSDSVQLTATVKDPSNHPVAGITVNFTMPQDVAANFTLENNGIAITQANGEAHVTLKGKKAGTHTVTATLGNNNASDAQPVTFVADKDSAVVVLQTSKAEIIGNGVDETTLTATVKDPFDNVVKNLSVVFRTSPADTQLSLNARNTNENGIAEVTLKGTVLGVHTAEAILLNGNRDTKIVNIAPDASNAQVTLNIPAQQVVTNNSDSVQLTATVKDPSNHPVAGITV
;
A
#
# COMPACT_ATOMS: atom_id res chain seq x y z
N ILE A 1 15.96 -30.96 -20.89
CA ILE A 1 15.26 -29.66 -20.82
C ILE A 1 14.57 -29.39 -22.17
N GLY A 2 13.37 -28.79 -22.13
CA GLY A 2 12.58 -28.45 -23.33
C GLY A 2 13.06 -27.22 -24.09
N ASN A 3 14.33 -27.11 -24.38
CA ASN A 3 14.93 -25.95 -25.05
C ASN A 3 15.33 -26.23 -26.53
N GLY A 4 15.11 -27.45 -27.03
CA GLY A 4 15.50 -27.87 -28.39
C GLY A 4 17.02 -28.01 -28.59
N VAL A 5 17.81 -27.84 -27.55
CA VAL A 5 19.29 -27.93 -27.58
C VAL A 5 19.78 -29.08 -26.72
N ASP A 6 19.26 -29.19 -25.51
CA ASP A 6 19.57 -30.30 -24.61
C ASP A 6 19.09 -31.62 -25.22
N GLU A 7 19.99 -32.60 -25.22
CA GLU A 7 19.72 -33.91 -25.79
C GLU A 7 20.05 -35.02 -24.79
N THR A 8 19.37 -36.15 -24.95
CA THR A 8 19.67 -37.40 -24.25
C THR A 8 19.87 -38.53 -25.24
N THR A 9 20.68 -39.50 -24.90
CA THR A 9 20.91 -40.67 -25.75
C THR A 9 19.84 -41.73 -25.46
N LEU A 10 19.19 -42.22 -26.51
CA LEU A 10 18.36 -43.42 -26.48
C LEU A 10 19.23 -44.61 -26.93
N THR A 11 19.34 -45.58 -26.07
CA THR A 11 20.19 -46.77 -26.30
C THR A 11 19.31 -48.01 -26.37
N ALA A 12 19.43 -48.76 -27.45
CA ALA A 12 18.79 -50.07 -27.60
C ALA A 12 19.88 -51.19 -27.60
N THR A 13 19.77 -52.12 -26.67
CA THR A 13 20.68 -53.28 -26.61
C THR A 13 19.96 -54.51 -27.16
N VAL A 14 20.53 -55.12 -28.20
CA VAL A 14 19.95 -56.27 -28.87
C VAL A 14 20.80 -57.53 -28.59
N LYS A 15 20.14 -58.54 -28.06
CA LYS A 15 20.73 -59.86 -27.76
C LYS A 15 19.91 -60.99 -28.36
N ASP A 16 20.59 -62.08 -28.63
CA ASP A 16 19.91 -63.33 -29.01
C ASP A 16 19.35 -64.09 -27.77
N PRO A 17 18.60 -65.20 -27.93
CA PRO A 17 18.05 -65.94 -26.81
C PRO A 17 19.10 -66.57 -25.86
N PHE A 18 20.37 -66.57 -26.26
CA PHE A 18 21.50 -67.09 -25.47
C PHE A 18 22.34 -65.96 -24.83
N ASP A 19 21.79 -64.74 -24.85
CA ASP A 19 22.43 -63.51 -24.28
C ASP A 19 23.64 -63.01 -25.07
N ASN A 20 23.86 -63.50 -26.30
CA ASN A 20 24.94 -62.98 -27.13
C ASN A 20 24.53 -61.65 -27.80
N ALA A 21 25.48 -60.69 -27.89
CA ALA A 21 25.25 -59.44 -28.58
C ALA A 21 25.03 -59.65 -30.11
N VAL A 22 23.98 -59.02 -30.65
CA VAL A 22 23.66 -59.06 -32.07
C VAL A 22 24.17 -57.77 -32.73
N LYS A 23 25.20 -57.83 -33.54
CA LYS A 23 25.77 -56.72 -34.25
C LYS A 23 25.18 -56.53 -35.67
N ASP A 24 25.37 -55.34 -36.23
CA ASP A 24 24.97 -54.93 -37.58
C ASP A 24 23.44 -55.06 -37.84
N LEU A 25 22.61 -55.20 -36.78
CA LEU A 25 21.19 -55.28 -36.88
C LEU A 25 20.58 -53.83 -36.85
N GLN A 26 19.73 -53.52 -37.82
CA GLN A 26 19.09 -52.22 -37.87
C GLN A 26 17.97 -52.13 -36.83
N VAL A 27 18.07 -51.09 -35.98
CA VAL A 27 17.02 -50.69 -35.01
C VAL A 27 16.33 -49.43 -35.51
N THR A 28 15.01 -49.44 -35.53
CA THR A 28 14.21 -48.24 -35.81
C THR A 28 13.77 -47.58 -34.53
N PHE A 29 14.05 -46.28 -34.37
CA PHE A 29 13.64 -45.47 -33.20
C PHE A 29 12.49 -44.57 -33.59
N SER A 30 11.50 -44.43 -32.72
CA SER A 30 10.39 -43.51 -32.83
C SER A 30 10.01 -42.91 -31.48
N THR A 31 9.22 -41.84 -31.50
CA THR A 31 8.71 -41.19 -30.30
C THR A 31 7.22 -40.89 -30.45
N ASN A 32 6.49 -40.96 -29.34
CA ASN A 32 5.08 -40.62 -29.27
C ASN A 32 4.84 -39.72 -28.04
N PRO A 33 4.36 -38.46 -28.20
CA PRO A 33 4.06 -37.77 -29.48
C PRO A 33 5.29 -37.64 -30.38
N ALA A 34 5.06 -37.52 -31.70
CA ALA A 34 6.11 -37.39 -32.72
C ALA A 34 6.51 -35.92 -32.97
N ASP A 35 6.60 -35.14 -31.87
CA ASP A 35 6.92 -33.70 -31.83
C ASP A 35 8.35 -33.42 -31.36
N THR A 36 9.18 -34.46 -31.34
CA THR A 36 10.57 -34.44 -30.90
C THR A 36 11.53 -34.66 -32.08
N GLN A 37 12.79 -34.36 -31.89
CA GLN A 37 13.85 -34.58 -32.85
C GLN A 37 14.74 -35.76 -32.43
N LEU A 38 14.84 -36.75 -33.29
CA LEU A 38 15.86 -37.79 -33.22
C LEU A 38 17.02 -37.41 -34.14
N SER A 39 18.28 -37.71 -33.76
CA SER A 39 19.44 -37.50 -34.65
C SER A 39 19.30 -38.30 -35.95
N GLN A 40 18.71 -39.49 -35.83
CA GLN A 40 18.34 -40.36 -36.95
C GLN A 40 17.21 -41.30 -36.51
N SER A 41 16.37 -41.77 -37.41
CA SER A 41 15.28 -42.70 -37.11
C SER A 41 15.74 -44.16 -37.09
N LYS A 42 16.94 -44.46 -37.59
CA LYS A 42 17.49 -45.81 -37.67
C LYS A 42 18.97 -45.79 -37.30
N SER A 43 19.42 -46.80 -36.54
CA SER A 43 20.81 -47.00 -36.15
C SER A 43 21.10 -48.49 -36.16
N ASN A 44 22.28 -48.90 -36.63
CA ASN A 44 22.71 -50.33 -36.57
C ASN A 44 23.40 -50.59 -35.25
N THR A 45 23.23 -51.81 -34.72
CA THR A 45 23.94 -52.28 -33.53
C THR A 45 25.41 -52.43 -33.80
N ASN A 46 26.24 -52.02 -32.85
CA ASN A 46 27.70 -52.20 -32.84
C ASN A 46 28.10 -53.58 -32.40
N ASP A 47 29.43 -53.83 -32.23
CA ASP A 47 29.97 -55.13 -31.80
C ASP A 47 29.47 -55.59 -30.42
N SER A 48 28.98 -54.69 -29.58
CA SER A 48 28.36 -54.97 -28.28
C SER A 48 26.84 -55.14 -28.37
N GLY A 49 26.26 -55.14 -29.57
CA GLY A 49 24.79 -55.24 -29.80
C GLY A 49 24.04 -53.98 -29.45
N VAL A 50 24.71 -52.80 -29.43
CA VAL A 50 24.10 -51.54 -29.01
C VAL A 50 23.90 -50.63 -30.21
N ALA A 51 22.66 -50.12 -30.36
CA ALA A 51 22.30 -49.04 -31.30
C ALA A 51 21.92 -47.77 -30.50
N GLU A 52 22.36 -46.62 -30.97
CA GLU A 52 22.13 -45.34 -30.27
C GLU A 52 21.64 -44.26 -31.22
N VAL A 53 20.78 -43.38 -30.70
CA VAL A 53 20.37 -42.11 -31.33
C VAL A 53 20.23 -41.07 -30.24
N THR A 54 20.42 -39.80 -30.58
CA THR A 54 20.10 -38.71 -29.63
C THR A 54 18.66 -38.23 -29.85
N PHE A 55 18.08 -37.75 -28.77
CA PHE A 55 16.70 -37.27 -28.65
C PHE A 55 16.69 -35.90 -28.02
N LYS A 56 15.95 -34.96 -28.60
CA LYS A 56 15.69 -33.63 -28.05
C LYS A 56 14.31 -33.14 -28.44
N GLY A 57 13.78 -32.14 -27.70
CA GLY A 57 12.47 -31.57 -27.98
C GLY A 57 12.25 -30.23 -27.32
N THR A 58 11.16 -29.56 -27.70
CA THR A 58 10.70 -28.27 -27.13
C THR A 58 9.32 -28.39 -26.49
N VAL A 59 8.55 -29.44 -26.79
CA VAL A 59 7.22 -29.65 -26.20
C VAL A 59 7.37 -30.36 -24.87
N LEU A 60 6.89 -29.72 -23.81
CA LEU A 60 6.98 -30.27 -22.46
C LEU A 60 6.03 -31.46 -22.28
N GLY A 61 6.42 -32.39 -21.43
CA GLY A 61 5.60 -33.50 -21.04
C GLY A 61 6.24 -34.87 -21.20
N VAL A 62 5.43 -35.90 -21.07
CA VAL A 62 5.86 -37.27 -21.15
C VAL A 62 5.84 -37.74 -22.60
N HIS A 63 6.98 -38.25 -23.07
CA HIS A 63 7.15 -38.84 -24.38
C HIS A 63 7.52 -40.32 -24.20
N THR A 64 6.99 -41.18 -25.05
CA THR A 64 7.40 -42.58 -25.12
C THR A 64 8.37 -42.74 -26.28
N ALA A 65 9.61 -43.14 -25.96
CA ALA A 65 10.58 -43.54 -26.97
C ALA A 65 10.44 -45.04 -27.21
N GLU A 66 10.45 -45.49 -28.48
CA GLU A 66 10.33 -46.86 -28.91
C GLU A 66 11.51 -47.25 -29.79
N ALA A 67 12.05 -48.44 -29.52
CA ALA A 67 13.04 -49.08 -30.37
C ALA A 67 12.47 -50.37 -30.92
N THR A 68 12.41 -50.52 -32.27
CA THR A 68 11.77 -51.64 -32.96
C THR A 68 12.75 -52.34 -33.87
N LEU A 69 12.80 -53.66 -33.76
CA LEU A 69 13.60 -54.54 -34.64
C LEU A 69 12.84 -54.90 -35.92
N PRO A 70 13.53 -55.36 -36.98
CA PRO A 70 12.90 -55.76 -38.26
C PRO A 70 11.91 -56.90 -38.11
N ASN A 71 12.04 -57.77 -37.08
CA ASN A 71 11.12 -58.86 -36.79
C ASN A 71 9.87 -58.44 -36.00
N GLY A 72 9.70 -57.11 -35.72
CA GLY A 72 8.58 -56.54 -34.98
C GLY A 72 8.72 -56.51 -33.46
N ASN A 73 9.79 -57.09 -32.89
CA ASN A 73 10.07 -56.94 -31.45
C ASN A 73 10.40 -55.51 -31.13
N ASN A 74 9.84 -54.98 -30.03
CA ASN A 74 10.08 -53.63 -29.60
C ASN A 74 10.24 -53.53 -28.07
N ASP A 75 10.84 -52.43 -27.63
CA ASP A 75 10.83 -52.00 -26.24
C ASP A 75 10.61 -50.51 -26.20
N THR A 76 10.00 -50.02 -25.11
CA THR A 76 9.62 -48.63 -24.92
C THR A 76 10.16 -48.09 -23.60
N LYS A 77 10.52 -46.82 -23.60
CA LYS A 77 10.93 -46.04 -22.39
C LYS A 77 10.27 -44.70 -22.37
N ILE A 78 9.93 -44.23 -21.17
CA ILE A 78 9.42 -42.89 -20.93
C ILE A 78 10.59 -41.90 -20.85
N VAL A 79 10.45 -40.81 -21.61
CA VAL A 79 11.33 -39.64 -21.52
C VAL A 79 10.47 -38.43 -21.17
N ASN A 80 10.78 -37.73 -20.10
CA ASN A 80 10.08 -36.52 -19.69
C ASN A 80 10.86 -35.31 -20.13
N ILE A 81 10.23 -34.43 -20.92
CA ILE A 81 10.78 -33.11 -21.26
C ILE A 81 10.23 -32.11 -20.25
N ALA A 82 11.12 -31.51 -19.47
CA ALA A 82 10.81 -30.56 -18.40
C ALA A 82 11.30 -29.14 -18.75
N PRO A 83 10.73 -28.07 -18.14
CA PRO A 83 11.24 -26.73 -18.30
C PRO A 83 12.62 -26.55 -17.65
N ASP A 84 13.37 -25.54 -18.08
CA ASP A 84 14.66 -25.19 -17.46
C ASP A 84 14.48 -24.39 -16.18
N ALA A 85 14.25 -25.10 -15.08
CA ALA A 85 14.08 -24.48 -13.77
C ALA A 85 15.33 -23.76 -13.26
N SER A 86 16.53 -24.14 -13.72
CA SER A 86 17.80 -23.56 -13.26
C SER A 86 18.03 -22.15 -13.81
N ASN A 87 17.49 -21.84 -14.98
CA ASN A 87 17.57 -20.55 -15.64
C ASN A 87 16.20 -19.81 -15.64
N ALA A 88 15.26 -20.21 -14.80
CA ALA A 88 13.96 -19.60 -14.70
C ALA A 88 14.04 -18.12 -14.29
N GLN A 89 13.13 -17.32 -14.84
CA GLN A 89 12.94 -15.90 -14.55
C GLN A 89 11.60 -15.69 -13.88
N VAL A 90 11.49 -14.63 -13.05
CA VAL A 90 10.24 -14.22 -12.40
C VAL A 90 9.80 -12.86 -12.92
N THR A 91 8.48 -12.72 -13.10
CA THR A 91 7.82 -11.42 -13.32
C THR A 91 6.78 -11.25 -12.23
N LEU A 92 6.88 -10.15 -11.47
CA LEU A 92 5.92 -9.78 -10.44
C LEU A 92 4.84 -8.90 -11.05
N ASN A 93 3.59 -9.29 -10.88
CA ASN A 93 2.42 -8.49 -11.25
C ASN A 93 1.64 -8.10 -9.99
N ILE A 94 1.39 -6.79 -9.83
CA ILE A 94 0.57 -6.21 -8.78
C ILE A 94 -0.53 -5.39 -9.46
N PRO A 95 -1.83 -5.64 -9.20
CA PRO A 95 -2.90 -4.83 -9.76
C PRO A 95 -2.72 -3.35 -9.44
N ALA A 96 -2.97 -2.48 -10.42
CA ALA A 96 -2.87 -1.02 -10.27
C ALA A 96 -4.07 -0.47 -9.48
N GLN A 97 -4.20 -0.85 -8.22
CA GLN A 97 -5.22 -0.37 -7.28
C GLN A 97 -4.57 0.21 -6.03
N GLN A 98 -5.27 1.16 -5.41
CA GLN A 98 -4.88 1.67 -4.09
C GLN A 98 -5.48 0.75 -3.01
N VAL A 99 -4.69 0.41 -2.01
CA VAL A 99 -5.09 -0.42 -0.87
C VAL A 99 -5.24 0.49 0.35
N VAL A 100 -6.33 0.34 1.11
CA VAL A 100 -6.54 1.16 2.32
C VAL A 100 -5.72 0.62 3.49
N THR A 101 -5.13 1.52 4.28
CA THR A 101 -4.31 1.18 5.46
C THR A 101 -5.14 0.77 6.68
N ASN A 102 -6.17 -0.06 6.50
CA ASN A 102 -7.06 -0.52 7.57
C ASN A 102 -6.69 -1.92 8.13
N ASN A 103 -5.60 -2.52 7.64
CA ASN A 103 -5.15 -3.88 7.99
C ASN A 103 -6.19 -4.98 7.67
N SER A 104 -7.20 -4.66 6.90
CA SER A 104 -8.26 -5.55 6.42
C SER A 104 -8.20 -5.70 4.91
N ASP A 105 -8.15 -4.59 4.19
CA ASP A 105 -7.99 -4.56 2.75
C ASP A 105 -6.66 -5.17 2.33
N SER A 106 -6.67 -5.86 1.19
CA SER A 106 -5.51 -6.57 0.68
C SER A 106 -5.38 -6.44 -0.82
N VAL A 107 -4.18 -6.62 -1.30
CA VAL A 107 -3.87 -6.77 -2.72
C VAL A 107 -3.25 -8.14 -2.96
N GLN A 108 -3.64 -8.81 -4.03
CA GLN A 108 -3.00 -10.04 -4.47
C GLN A 108 -1.72 -9.72 -5.26
N LEU A 109 -0.62 -10.33 -4.87
CA LEU A 109 0.65 -10.34 -5.57
C LEU A 109 0.73 -11.64 -6.38
N THR A 110 1.07 -11.54 -7.66
CA THR A 110 1.22 -12.71 -8.54
C THR A 110 2.61 -12.73 -9.13
N ALA A 111 3.40 -13.73 -8.80
CA ALA A 111 4.67 -14.00 -9.44
C ALA A 111 4.49 -15.05 -10.53
N THR A 112 4.88 -14.75 -11.75
CA THR A 112 4.87 -15.68 -12.88
C THR A 112 6.31 -16.11 -13.17
N VAL A 113 6.57 -17.41 -13.11
CA VAL A 113 7.90 -18.01 -13.30
C VAL A 113 7.93 -18.78 -14.61
N LYS A 114 8.88 -18.42 -15.46
CA LYS A 114 9.07 -19.05 -16.78
C LYS A 114 10.54 -19.33 -17.04
N ASP A 115 10.81 -20.35 -17.84
CA ASP A 115 12.15 -20.62 -18.35
C ASP A 115 12.49 -19.70 -19.55
N PRO A 116 13.75 -19.69 -20.04
CA PRO A 116 14.16 -18.90 -21.21
C PRO A 116 13.39 -19.22 -22.50
N SER A 117 12.79 -20.40 -22.59
CA SER A 117 11.93 -20.82 -23.71
C SER A 117 10.46 -20.43 -23.51
N ASN A 118 10.16 -19.62 -22.47
CA ASN A 118 8.82 -19.14 -22.10
C ASN A 118 7.87 -20.22 -21.56
N HIS A 119 8.37 -21.39 -21.17
CA HIS A 119 7.57 -22.41 -20.51
C HIS A 119 7.32 -22.08 -19.05
N PRO A 120 6.11 -22.30 -18.52
CA PRO A 120 5.83 -22.14 -17.10
C PRO A 120 6.63 -23.14 -16.27
N VAL A 121 7.19 -22.70 -15.14
CA VAL A 121 7.97 -23.53 -14.23
C VAL A 121 7.22 -23.73 -12.93
N ALA A 122 6.73 -24.94 -12.70
CA ALA A 122 6.03 -25.33 -11.47
C ALA A 122 7.02 -25.75 -10.37
N GLY A 123 6.56 -25.72 -9.10
CA GLY A 123 7.31 -26.23 -7.95
C GLY A 123 8.45 -25.35 -7.47
N ILE A 124 8.59 -24.12 -7.98
CA ILE A 124 9.60 -23.15 -7.53
C ILE A 124 9.07 -22.37 -6.32
N THR A 125 9.86 -22.31 -5.27
CA THR A 125 9.59 -21.42 -4.12
C THR A 125 9.86 -19.97 -4.53
N VAL A 126 8.87 -19.09 -4.32
CA VAL A 126 8.96 -17.64 -4.50
C VAL A 126 8.87 -16.97 -3.14
N ASN A 127 9.83 -16.10 -2.83
CA ASN A 127 9.86 -15.29 -1.62
C ASN A 127 9.48 -13.85 -1.95
N PHE A 128 8.33 -13.41 -1.43
CA PHE A 128 7.88 -12.01 -1.53
C PHE A 128 8.35 -11.25 -0.30
N THR A 129 8.97 -10.11 -0.49
CA THR A 129 9.54 -9.31 0.60
C THR A 129 9.23 -7.83 0.45
N MET A 130 9.17 -7.14 1.59
CA MET A 130 9.12 -5.69 1.71
C MET A 130 10.50 -5.18 2.18
N PRO A 131 10.88 -3.90 1.90
CA PRO A 131 12.07 -3.29 2.47
C PRO A 131 12.06 -3.37 4.00
N GLN A 132 13.21 -3.68 4.61
CA GLN A 132 13.32 -3.97 6.04
C GLN A 132 12.89 -2.81 6.94
N ASP A 133 13.10 -1.56 6.52
CA ASP A 133 12.74 -0.34 7.24
C ASP A 133 11.23 -0.13 7.37
N VAL A 134 10.43 -0.73 6.50
CA VAL A 134 8.97 -0.61 6.49
C VAL A 134 8.24 -1.93 6.74
N ALA A 135 8.93 -3.06 6.66
CA ALA A 135 8.34 -4.41 6.69
C ALA A 135 7.39 -4.66 7.89
N ALA A 136 7.70 -4.09 9.07
CA ALA A 136 6.87 -4.22 10.27
C ALA A 136 5.44 -3.62 10.12
N ASN A 137 5.23 -2.76 9.13
CA ASN A 137 3.92 -2.16 8.84
C ASN A 137 3.07 -2.98 7.85
N PHE A 138 3.58 -4.11 7.36
CA PHE A 138 2.94 -4.91 6.33
C PHE A 138 2.81 -6.37 6.78
N THR A 139 1.78 -7.04 6.26
CA THR A 139 1.55 -8.46 6.51
C THR A 139 1.42 -9.16 5.16
N LEU A 140 2.37 -10.03 4.87
CA LEU A 140 2.34 -10.95 3.74
C LEU A 140 1.75 -12.29 4.21
N GLU A 141 0.80 -12.83 3.45
CA GLU A 141 0.27 -14.17 3.66
C GLU A 141 1.41 -15.20 3.64
N ASN A 142 1.33 -16.23 4.48
CA ASN A 142 2.34 -17.29 4.62
C ASN A 142 3.78 -16.75 4.78
N ASN A 143 3.95 -15.60 5.46
CA ASN A 143 5.24 -14.89 5.60
C ASN A 143 5.90 -14.54 4.25
N GLY A 144 5.10 -14.36 3.20
CA GLY A 144 5.58 -14.05 1.86
C GLY A 144 6.13 -15.24 1.08
N ILE A 145 5.84 -16.48 1.47
CA ILE A 145 6.33 -17.68 0.78
C ILE A 145 5.19 -18.34 0.02
N ALA A 146 5.40 -18.59 -1.27
CA ALA A 146 4.49 -19.35 -2.12
C ALA A 146 5.28 -20.24 -3.09
N ILE A 147 4.62 -21.30 -3.59
CA ILE A 147 5.20 -22.25 -4.56
C ILE A 147 4.43 -22.12 -5.87
N THR A 148 5.15 -22.09 -7.00
CA THR A 148 4.53 -21.99 -8.31
C THR A 148 3.70 -23.23 -8.64
N GLN A 149 2.50 -23.00 -9.16
CA GLN A 149 1.57 -24.01 -9.64
C GLN A 149 1.94 -24.46 -11.07
N ALA A 150 1.14 -25.38 -11.64
CA ALA A 150 1.37 -25.91 -13.00
C ALA A 150 1.42 -24.84 -14.10
N ASN A 151 0.74 -23.71 -13.91
CA ASN A 151 0.78 -22.56 -14.81
C ASN A 151 2.00 -21.65 -14.60
N GLY A 152 2.90 -21.98 -13.67
CA GLY A 152 4.07 -21.20 -13.30
C GLY A 152 3.75 -20.00 -12.38
N GLU A 153 2.55 -19.88 -11.80
CA GLU A 153 2.16 -18.77 -10.94
C GLU A 153 2.22 -19.12 -9.46
N ALA A 154 2.70 -18.18 -8.66
CA ALA A 154 2.66 -18.19 -7.20
C ALA A 154 1.96 -16.91 -6.70
N HIS A 155 1.07 -17.04 -5.70
CA HIS A 155 0.25 -15.97 -5.19
C HIS A 155 0.41 -15.80 -3.69
N VAL A 156 0.44 -14.54 -3.23
CA VAL A 156 0.29 -14.15 -1.83
C VAL A 156 -0.57 -12.90 -1.74
N THR A 157 -1.24 -12.68 -0.61
CA THR A 157 -1.92 -11.41 -0.32
C THR A 157 -1.05 -10.52 0.56
N LEU A 158 -1.12 -9.21 0.31
CA LEU A 158 -0.42 -8.18 1.07
C LEU A 158 -1.44 -7.22 1.69
N LYS A 159 -1.30 -6.97 3.01
CA LYS A 159 -2.02 -5.97 3.79
C LYS A 159 -1.04 -4.98 4.39
N GLY A 160 -1.49 -3.75 4.69
CA GLY A 160 -0.61 -2.73 5.24
C GLY A 160 -1.29 -1.72 6.15
N LYS A 161 -0.48 -1.10 7.02
CA LYS A 161 -0.85 -0.03 7.95
C LYS A 161 -0.17 1.30 7.63
N LYS A 162 0.79 1.32 6.70
CA LYS A 162 1.57 2.52 6.34
C LYS A 162 1.19 3.01 4.95
N ALA A 163 0.66 4.23 4.87
CA ALA A 163 0.36 4.89 3.61
C ALA A 163 1.64 5.30 2.86
N GLY A 164 1.56 5.32 1.53
CA GLY A 164 2.66 5.63 0.65
C GLY A 164 2.82 4.58 -0.45
N THR A 165 3.76 4.81 -1.34
CA THR A 165 4.17 3.83 -2.35
C THR A 165 5.39 3.06 -1.84
N HIS A 166 5.26 1.74 -1.81
CA HIS A 166 6.26 0.81 -1.29
C HIS A 166 6.63 -0.19 -2.37
N THR A 167 7.85 -0.70 -2.35
CA THR A 167 8.31 -1.69 -3.32
C THR A 167 8.18 -3.09 -2.72
N VAL A 168 7.55 -4.01 -3.47
CA VAL A 168 7.55 -5.45 -3.18
C VAL A 168 8.54 -6.11 -4.12
N THR A 169 9.33 -7.05 -3.61
CA THR A 169 10.25 -7.87 -4.40
C THR A 169 9.84 -9.33 -4.32
N ALA A 170 9.75 -9.99 -5.47
CA ALA A 170 9.60 -11.44 -5.59
C ALA A 170 10.95 -12.04 -6.00
N THR A 171 11.47 -13.02 -5.24
CA THR A 171 12.77 -13.66 -5.47
C THR A 171 12.60 -15.17 -5.54
N LEU A 172 13.21 -15.82 -6.54
CA LEU A 172 13.19 -17.27 -6.68
C LEU A 172 14.16 -17.93 -5.70
N GLY A 173 13.72 -19.02 -5.08
CA GLY A 173 14.54 -19.77 -4.12
C GLY A 173 15.62 -20.64 -4.74
N ASN A 174 15.58 -20.90 -6.05
CA ASN A 174 16.52 -21.79 -6.74
C ASN A 174 17.70 -21.09 -7.37
N ASN A 175 17.54 -19.84 -7.89
CA ASN A 175 18.59 -19.15 -8.63
C ASN A 175 18.72 -17.66 -8.29
N ASN A 176 17.94 -17.15 -7.29
CA ASN A 176 17.89 -15.75 -6.85
C ASN A 176 17.44 -14.74 -7.94
N ALA A 177 16.87 -15.18 -9.06
CA ALA A 177 16.25 -14.26 -9.99
C ALA A 177 15.12 -13.49 -9.28
N SER A 178 15.00 -12.21 -9.53
CA SER A 178 14.04 -11.36 -8.83
C SER A 178 13.42 -10.30 -9.74
N ASP A 179 12.20 -9.88 -9.40
CA ASP A 179 11.52 -8.72 -9.95
C ASP A 179 10.88 -7.91 -8.82
N ALA A 180 10.81 -6.59 -9.02
CA ALA A 180 10.32 -5.66 -7.99
C ALA A 180 9.30 -4.69 -8.58
N GLN A 181 8.15 -4.53 -7.91
CA GLN A 181 7.05 -3.69 -8.34
C GLN A 181 6.53 -2.79 -7.22
N PRO A 182 6.05 -1.58 -7.55
CA PRO A 182 5.45 -0.68 -6.58
C PRO A 182 4.02 -1.11 -6.21
N VAL A 183 3.65 -0.90 -4.94
CA VAL A 183 2.29 -0.99 -4.42
C VAL A 183 1.97 0.28 -3.66
N THR A 184 0.75 0.83 -3.85
CA THR A 184 0.35 2.09 -3.18
C THR A 184 -0.71 1.82 -2.14
N PHE A 185 -0.42 2.24 -0.89
CA PHE A 185 -1.35 2.26 0.22
C PHE A 185 -1.81 3.69 0.49
N VAL A 186 -3.10 3.86 0.79
CA VAL A 186 -3.73 5.15 1.10
C VAL A 186 -4.30 5.14 2.51
N ALA A 187 -4.26 6.29 3.20
CA ALA A 187 -4.83 6.43 4.54
C ALA A 187 -6.34 6.12 4.55
N ASP A 188 -6.80 5.51 5.65
CA ASP A 188 -8.22 5.17 5.85
C ASP A 188 -9.03 6.42 6.21
N LYS A 189 -9.78 6.95 5.24
CA LYS A 189 -10.66 8.12 5.41
C LYS A 189 -11.87 7.82 6.29
N ASP A 190 -12.34 6.59 6.29
CA ASP A 190 -13.59 6.22 6.97
C ASP A 190 -13.38 6.09 8.49
N SER A 191 -12.17 5.71 8.90
CA SER A 191 -11.76 5.63 10.32
C SER A 191 -10.95 6.85 10.78
N ALA A 192 -10.88 7.92 9.97
CA ALA A 192 -10.08 9.11 10.28
C ALA A 192 -10.53 9.80 11.55
N VAL A 193 -9.56 10.33 12.32
CA VAL A 193 -9.77 11.16 13.50
C VAL A 193 -9.22 12.56 13.26
N VAL A 194 -9.87 13.56 13.86
CA VAL A 194 -9.44 14.96 13.80
C VAL A 194 -8.95 15.42 15.18
N VAL A 195 -7.86 16.18 15.19
CA VAL A 195 -7.38 16.93 16.37
C VAL A 195 -7.37 18.40 16.01
N LEU A 196 -8.10 19.22 16.79
CA LEU A 196 -8.20 20.66 16.61
C LEU A 196 -7.23 21.37 17.54
N GLN A 197 -6.55 22.39 17.05
CA GLN A 197 -5.70 23.31 17.82
C GLN A 197 -6.07 24.75 17.50
N THR A 198 -5.76 25.67 18.41
CA THR A 198 -5.93 27.12 18.23
C THR A 198 -4.58 27.81 18.40
N SER A 199 -4.27 28.80 17.56
CA SER A 199 -3.04 29.61 17.72
C SER A 199 -3.08 30.52 18.94
N LYS A 200 -4.28 30.98 19.32
CA LYS A 200 -4.54 31.77 20.53
C LYS A 200 -5.79 31.22 21.23
N ALA A 201 -5.77 31.10 22.54
CA ALA A 201 -6.93 30.73 23.34
C ALA A 201 -7.84 31.93 23.64
N GLU A 202 -7.35 33.14 23.43
CA GLU A 202 -8.07 34.40 23.63
C GLU A 202 -7.77 35.38 22.50
N ILE A 203 -8.83 36.07 22.05
CA ILE A 203 -8.76 37.16 21.05
C ILE A 203 -9.54 38.37 21.53
N ILE A 204 -9.20 39.55 21.00
CA ILE A 204 -9.93 40.81 21.28
C ILE A 204 -11.21 40.86 20.46
N GLY A 205 -12.32 41.23 21.08
CA GLY A 205 -13.67 41.38 20.48
C GLY A 205 -13.82 42.60 19.59
N ASN A 206 -12.86 42.91 18.70
CA ASN A 206 -12.85 44.07 17.82
C ASN A 206 -13.19 43.73 16.36
N GLY A 207 -13.47 42.45 16.05
CA GLY A 207 -13.74 42.00 14.68
C GLY A 207 -12.53 41.94 13.76
N VAL A 208 -11.34 42.23 14.26
CA VAL A 208 -10.06 42.26 13.52
C VAL A 208 -9.08 41.24 14.06
N ASP A 209 -8.91 41.19 15.38
CA ASP A 209 -8.05 40.19 16.02
C ASP A 209 -8.61 38.77 15.77
N GLU A 210 -7.74 37.85 15.41
CA GLU A 210 -8.14 36.50 15.00
C GLU A 210 -7.24 35.43 15.61
N THR A 211 -7.79 34.20 15.72
CA THR A 211 -7.06 32.98 16.00
C THR A 211 -7.18 32.00 14.83
N THR A 212 -6.12 31.27 14.54
CA THR A 212 -6.13 30.19 13.56
C THR A 212 -6.60 28.89 14.23
N LEU A 213 -7.61 28.28 13.65
CA LEU A 213 -8.06 26.93 13.97
C LEU A 213 -7.36 25.94 13.02
N THR A 214 -6.51 25.07 13.56
CA THR A 214 -5.75 24.08 12.81
C THR A 214 -6.29 22.69 13.12
N ALA A 215 -6.95 22.04 12.15
CA ALA A 215 -7.43 20.68 12.23
C ALA A 215 -6.41 19.74 11.56
N THR A 216 -5.84 18.81 12.33
CA THR A 216 -4.97 17.74 11.83
C THR A 216 -5.75 16.44 11.77
N VAL A 217 -5.77 15.80 10.60
CA VAL A 217 -6.55 14.58 10.35
C VAL A 217 -5.62 13.42 10.01
N LYS A 218 -5.76 12.34 10.77
CA LYS A 218 -4.99 11.10 10.62
C LYS A 218 -5.90 9.88 10.72
N ASP A 219 -5.45 8.75 10.13
CA ASP A 219 -6.10 7.47 10.38
C ASP A 219 -5.61 6.83 11.70
N PRO A 220 -6.18 5.68 12.14
CA PRO A 220 -5.77 5.02 13.38
C PRO A 220 -4.32 4.53 13.42
N PHE A 221 -3.64 4.49 12.27
CA PHE A 221 -2.24 4.09 12.14
C PHE A 221 -1.29 5.28 11.97
N ASP A 222 -1.76 6.49 12.29
CA ASP A 222 -1.00 7.75 12.24
C ASP A 222 -0.67 8.23 10.82
N ASN A 223 -1.30 7.65 9.77
CA ASN A 223 -1.16 8.16 8.42
C ASN A 223 -1.98 9.45 8.24
N VAL A 224 -1.37 10.47 7.64
CA VAL A 224 -2.07 11.72 7.33
C VAL A 224 -3.15 11.48 6.28
N VAL A 225 -4.35 11.99 6.51
CA VAL A 225 -5.47 11.88 5.59
C VAL A 225 -5.56 13.15 4.76
N LYS A 226 -5.25 13.03 3.47
CA LYS A 226 -5.23 14.13 2.50
C LYS A 226 -6.58 14.29 1.83
N ASN A 227 -6.87 15.54 1.41
CA ASN A 227 -8.04 15.87 0.61
C ASN A 227 -9.37 15.42 1.23
N LEU A 228 -9.46 15.42 2.58
CA LEU A 228 -10.68 15.14 3.33
C LEU A 228 -11.29 16.46 3.80
N SER A 229 -12.60 16.63 3.59
CA SER A 229 -13.32 17.82 4.03
C SER A 229 -13.48 17.85 5.54
N VAL A 230 -13.06 18.95 6.17
CA VAL A 230 -13.27 19.28 7.58
C VAL A 230 -14.26 20.42 7.65
N VAL A 231 -15.35 20.23 8.38
CA VAL A 231 -16.36 21.28 8.66
C VAL A 231 -16.01 21.96 9.98
N PHE A 232 -15.98 23.29 9.97
CA PHE A 232 -15.74 24.13 11.16
C PHE A 232 -17.03 24.82 11.60
N ARG A 233 -17.27 24.85 12.91
CA ARG A 233 -18.41 25.53 13.53
C ARG A 233 -17.97 26.19 14.84
N THR A 234 -18.81 27.12 15.31
CA THR A 234 -18.67 27.73 16.63
C THR A 234 -20.00 27.72 17.38
N SER A 235 -19.92 27.68 18.69
CA SER A 235 -21.07 27.79 19.58
C SER A 235 -20.73 28.72 20.75
N PRO A 236 -21.43 29.86 20.94
CA PRO A 236 -22.50 30.41 20.08
C PRO A 236 -22.05 30.67 18.64
N ALA A 237 -22.99 30.70 17.69
CA ALA A 237 -22.73 30.87 16.26
C ALA A 237 -22.74 32.37 15.86
N ASP A 238 -22.14 33.21 16.68
CA ASP A 238 -22.05 34.67 16.54
C ASP A 238 -20.64 35.18 16.21
N THR A 239 -19.75 34.27 15.85
CA THR A 239 -18.40 34.52 15.39
C THR A 239 -18.28 34.41 13.88
N GLN A 240 -17.17 34.91 13.33
CA GLN A 240 -16.84 34.84 11.92
C GLN A 240 -15.71 33.86 11.66
N LEU A 241 -16.02 32.79 10.90
CA LEU A 241 -15.02 31.88 10.33
C LEU A 241 -14.63 32.36 8.92
N SER A 242 -13.35 32.27 8.54
CA SER A 242 -12.92 32.57 7.16
C SER A 242 -13.55 31.61 6.15
N LEU A 243 -13.74 30.35 6.54
CA LEU A 243 -14.46 29.31 5.80
C LEU A 243 -15.16 28.37 6.77
N ASN A 244 -16.36 27.86 6.39
CA ASN A 244 -17.07 26.86 7.18
C ASN A 244 -16.63 25.43 6.88
N ALA A 245 -15.89 25.20 5.80
CA ALA A 245 -15.29 23.89 5.47
C ALA A 245 -14.01 24.08 4.66
N ARG A 246 -13.05 23.20 4.88
CA ARG A 246 -11.80 23.17 4.13
C ARG A 246 -11.27 21.74 4.02
N ASN A 247 -10.73 21.38 2.87
CA ASN A 247 -10.09 20.09 2.68
C ASN A 247 -8.68 20.08 3.30
N THR A 248 -8.29 18.93 3.85
CA THR A 248 -6.93 18.73 4.33
C THR A 248 -5.93 18.76 3.16
N ASN A 249 -4.79 19.38 3.42
CA ASN A 249 -3.65 19.45 2.49
C ASN A 249 -2.82 18.14 2.49
N GLU A 250 -1.66 18.16 1.81
CA GLU A 250 -0.72 17.04 1.74
C GLU A 250 -0.20 16.57 3.11
N ASN A 251 -0.24 17.42 4.13
CA ASN A 251 0.15 17.10 5.52
C ASN A 251 -1.05 16.68 6.40
N GLY A 252 -2.23 16.50 5.82
CA GLY A 252 -3.45 16.17 6.57
C GLY A 252 -4.00 17.35 7.39
N ILE A 253 -3.68 18.59 7.03
CA ILE A 253 -4.03 19.80 7.79
C ILE A 253 -5.08 20.62 7.03
N ALA A 254 -6.13 21.03 7.74
CA ALA A 254 -7.10 22.05 7.29
C ALA A 254 -7.08 23.22 8.28
N GLU A 255 -6.99 24.48 7.79
CA GLU A 255 -6.91 25.68 8.61
C GLU A 255 -7.95 26.69 8.21
N VAL A 256 -8.56 27.33 9.21
CA VAL A 256 -9.46 28.49 9.04
C VAL A 256 -9.15 29.51 10.13
N THR A 257 -9.47 30.79 9.93
CA THR A 257 -9.38 31.80 10.99
C THR A 257 -10.75 32.06 11.60
N LEU A 258 -10.76 32.40 12.89
CA LEU A 258 -11.91 32.78 13.69
C LEU A 258 -11.70 34.17 14.30
N LYS A 259 -12.69 35.05 14.16
CA LYS A 259 -12.77 36.35 14.80
C LYS A 259 -14.20 36.64 15.26
N GLY A 260 -14.38 37.63 16.14
CA GLY A 260 -15.70 37.98 16.63
C GLY A 260 -15.73 39.32 17.32
N THR A 261 -16.97 39.78 17.65
CA THR A 261 -17.24 41.01 18.41
C THR A 261 -18.08 40.77 19.66
N VAL A 262 -18.67 39.58 19.80
CA VAL A 262 -19.48 39.21 20.99
C VAL A 262 -18.56 38.63 22.03
N LEU A 263 -18.49 39.29 23.19
CA LEU A 263 -17.62 38.84 24.28
C LEU A 263 -18.12 37.54 24.92
N GLY A 264 -17.17 36.74 25.40
CA GLY A 264 -17.44 35.51 26.14
C GLY A 264 -16.74 34.29 25.61
N VAL A 265 -17.12 33.14 26.15
CA VAL A 265 -16.53 31.85 25.83
C VAL A 265 -17.22 31.24 24.63
N HIS A 266 -16.47 30.93 23.59
CA HIS A 266 -16.92 30.26 22.39
C HIS A 266 -16.24 28.90 22.24
N THR A 267 -17.01 27.89 21.81
CA THR A 267 -16.47 26.58 21.49
C THR A 267 -16.32 26.47 19.97
N ALA A 268 -15.09 26.37 19.52
CA ALA A 268 -14.78 26.01 18.14
C ALA A 268 -14.77 24.50 17.96
N GLU A 269 -15.35 23.99 16.89
CA GLU A 269 -15.49 22.57 16.60
C GLU A 269 -15.01 22.28 15.17
N ALA A 270 -14.24 21.20 14.99
CA ALA A 270 -13.88 20.60 13.70
C ALA A 270 -14.52 19.23 13.59
N ILE A 271 -15.23 18.96 12.47
CA ILE A 271 -16.08 17.78 12.27
C ILE A 271 -15.71 17.11 10.95
N LEU A 272 -15.54 15.77 10.97
CA LEU A 272 -15.40 14.92 9.79
C LEU A 272 -16.74 14.31 9.37
N LEU A 273 -16.84 13.88 8.12
CA LEU A 273 -18.03 13.24 7.58
C LEU A 273 -18.42 11.93 8.30
N ASN A 274 -17.42 11.20 8.83
CA ASN A 274 -17.62 9.98 9.62
C ASN A 274 -18.17 10.25 11.05
N GLY A 275 -18.41 11.52 11.39
CA GLY A 275 -18.92 11.95 12.70
C GLY A 275 -17.84 12.20 13.76
N ASN A 276 -16.57 11.88 13.48
CA ASN A 276 -15.48 12.21 14.38
C ASN A 276 -15.29 13.72 14.47
N ARG A 277 -15.02 14.24 15.68
CA ARG A 277 -14.90 15.68 15.94
C ARG A 277 -13.98 15.96 17.11
N ASP A 278 -13.42 17.17 17.14
CA ASP A 278 -12.72 17.74 18.28
C ASP A 278 -13.10 19.21 18.49
N THR A 279 -12.95 19.70 19.71
CA THR A 279 -13.36 21.03 20.12
C THR A 279 -12.26 21.78 20.85
N LYS A 280 -12.23 23.10 20.71
CA LYS A 280 -11.38 24.01 21.48
C LYS A 280 -12.20 25.21 21.96
N ILE A 281 -11.83 25.69 23.13
CA ILE A 281 -12.37 26.94 23.70
C ILE A 281 -11.56 28.12 23.18
N VAL A 282 -12.27 29.15 22.73
CA VAL A 282 -11.71 30.49 22.41
C VAL A 282 -12.48 31.51 23.21
N ASN A 283 -11.79 32.30 24.03
CA ASN A 283 -12.36 33.43 24.75
C ASN A 283 -12.28 34.70 23.89
N ILE A 284 -13.38 35.43 23.77
CA ILE A 284 -13.42 36.75 23.16
C ILE A 284 -13.51 37.76 24.29
N ALA A 285 -12.43 38.55 24.48
CA ALA A 285 -12.27 39.48 25.58
C ALA A 285 -12.30 40.94 25.11
N PRO A 286 -12.64 41.91 25.97
CA PRO A 286 -12.51 43.35 25.63
C PRO A 286 -11.06 43.75 25.53
N ASP A 287 -10.76 44.81 24.78
CA ASP A 287 -9.44 45.41 24.68
C ASP A 287 -9.12 46.26 25.93
N ALA A 288 -8.68 45.63 26.97
CA ALA A 288 -8.35 46.29 28.23
C ALA A 288 -7.14 47.24 28.10
N SER A 289 -6.24 47.00 27.13
CA SER A 289 -5.05 47.81 26.92
C SER A 289 -5.36 49.17 26.29
N ASN A 290 -6.47 49.29 25.58
CA ASN A 290 -6.94 50.54 24.96
C ASN A 290 -8.24 51.06 25.59
N ALA A 291 -8.54 50.65 26.81
CA ALA A 291 -9.73 51.05 27.53
C ALA A 291 -9.74 52.56 27.80
N GLN A 292 -10.93 53.13 27.69
CA GLN A 292 -11.19 54.56 27.97
C GLN A 292 -12.14 54.69 29.14
N VAL A 293 -11.91 55.72 29.98
CA VAL A 293 -12.79 56.07 31.09
C VAL A 293 -13.64 57.29 30.73
N THR A 294 -14.94 57.18 31.02
CA THR A 294 -15.87 58.31 30.95
C THR A 294 -16.41 58.58 32.34
N LEU A 295 -16.21 59.79 32.85
CA LEU A 295 -16.74 60.23 34.13
C LEU A 295 -18.13 60.89 33.88
N ASN A 296 -19.13 60.45 34.59
CA ASN A 296 -20.45 61.04 34.64
C ASN A 296 -20.72 61.60 36.02
N ILE A 297 -21.08 62.92 36.02
CA ILE A 297 -21.49 63.66 37.21
C ILE A 297 -22.90 64.14 37.02
N PRO A 298 -23.87 63.77 37.88
CA PRO A 298 -25.24 64.29 37.81
C PRO A 298 -25.24 65.81 37.92
N ALA A 299 -26.08 66.44 37.15
CA ALA A 299 -26.26 67.90 37.18
C ALA A 299 -27.10 68.32 38.41
N GLN A 300 -26.51 68.24 39.59
CA GLN A 300 -27.14 68.72 40.86
C GLN A 300 -26.19 69.64 41.61
N GLN A 301 -26.74 70.59 42.32
CA GLN A 301 -25.99 71.48 43.20
C GLN A 301 -25.73 70.73 44.53
N VAL A 302 -24.49 70.79 45.00
CA VAL A 302 -24.08 70.27 46.31
C VAL A 302 -23.91 71.46 47.25
N VAL A 303 -24.66 71.36 48.37
CA VAL A 303 -24.49 72.47 49.40
C VAL A 303 -23.34 72.15 50.31
N THR A 304 -22.54 73.17 50.68
CA THR A 304 -21.37 73.08 51.50
C THR A 304 -21.68 72.89 53.01
N ASN A 305 -22.41 71.82 53.35
CA ASN A 305 -22.85 71.55 54.70
C ASN A 305 -22.23 70.23 55.31
N ASN A 306 -21.25 69.62 54.64
CA ASN A 306 -20.57 68.37 54.97
C ASN A 306 -21.48 67.12 55.02
N SER A 307 -22.77 67.25 54.65
CA SER A 307 -23.74 66.16 54.59
C SER A 307 -24.20 65.83 53.19
N ASP A 308 -24.21 66.84 52.31
CA ASP A 308 -24.60 66.60 50.91
C ASP A 308 -23.48 65.94 50.15
N SER A 309 -23.84 65.02 49.30
CA SER A 309 -22.92 64.25 48.44
C SER A 309 -23.47 64.09 47.05
N VAL A 310 -22.57 63.98 46.06
CA VAL A 310 -22.90 63.65 44.68
C VAL A 310 -22.21 62.36 44.33
N GLN A 311 -22.89 61.46 43.69
CA GLN A 311 -22.33 60.23 43.18
C GLN A 311 -21.60 60.49 41.87
N LEU A 312 -20.34 60.09 41.82
CA LEU A 312 -19.50 60.09 40.62
C LEU A 312 -19.55 58.67 40.06
N THR A 313 -19.81 58.54 38.78
CA THR A 313 -19.79 57.23 38.09
C THR A 313 -18.77 57.26 36.99
N ALA A 314 -17.76 56.42 37.09
CA ALA A 314 -16.79 56.17 36.03
C ALA A 314 -17.17 54.90 35.25
N THR A 315 -17.30 55.05 33.98
CA THR A 315 -17.54 53.90 33.07
C THR A 315 -16.30 53.66 32.26
N VAL A 316 -15.78 52.41 32.29
CA VAL A 316 -14.61 52.00 31.52
C VAL A 316 -15.05 51.10 30.38
N LYS A 317 -14.72 51.49 29.14
CA LYS A 317 -15.04 50.77 27.92
C LYS A 317 -13.84 50.71 26.98
N ASP A 318 -13.77 49.65 26.17
CA ASP A 318 -12.80 49.56 25.08
C ASP A 318 -13.25 50.41 23.87
N PRO A 319 -12.39 50.52 22.81
CA PRO A 319 -12.75 51.25 21.60
C PRO A 319 -13.93 50.68 20.82
N SER A 320 -14.24 49.42 21.03
CA SER A 320 -15.41 48.71 20.47
C SER A 320 -16.68 48.89 21.32
N ASN A 321 -16.63 49.76 22.38
CA ASN A 321 -17.70 50.06 23.31
C ASN A 321 -18.07 48.93 24.28
N HIS A 322 -17.23 47.87 24.43
CA HIS A 322 -17.43 46.82 25.41
C HIS A 322 -17.02 47.27 26.82
N PRO A 323 -17.75 46.91 27.86
CA PRO A 323 -17.37 47.21 29.23
C PRO A 323 -16.09 46.44 29.61
N VAL A 324 -15.16 47.13 30.28
CA VAL A 324 -13.89 46.57 30.76
C VAL A 324 -13.94 46.46 32.27
N ALA A 325 -13.96 45.25 32.79
CA ALA A 325 -13.96 44.97 34.21
C ALA A 325 -12.52 44.85 34.78
N GLY A 326 -12.36 45.05 36.08
CA GLY A 326 -11.10 44.86 36.79
C GLY A 326 -10.07 45.99 36.63
N ILE A 327 -10.42 47.13 35.96
CA ILE A 327 -9.57 48.32 35.87
C ILE A 327 -9.74 49.15 37.13
N THR A 328 -8.59 49.55 37.73
CA THR A 328 -8.60 50.54 38.81
C THR A 328 -8.81 51.94 38.21
N VAL A 329 -9.78 52.70 38.72
CA VAL A 329 -10.13 54.04 38.29
C VAL A 329 -9.88 55.00 39.43
#